data_64cea38025692385342a05ffd783cfaa
#
_entry.id   64cea38025692385342a05ffd783cfaa
#
_cell.length_a   1.000
_cell.length_b   1.000
_cell.length_c   1.000
_cell.angle_alpha   90.00
_cell.angle_beta   90.00
_cell.angle_gamma   90.00
#
_symmetry.space_group_name_H-M   'P 1'
#
loop_
_entity.id
_entity.type
_entity.pdbx_description
1 polymer ?
#
loop_
_entity_poly.entity_id
_entity_poly.type
_entity_poly.pdbx_seq_one_letter_code
_entity_poly.pdbx_strand_id
1 'polypeptide(L)'
;MERGAMETSCGVVLVNIDSILLLQYPQGHWDLPKGHVETTDVDYIATVRRELAEETGITDLIFDDEFVERTAYTYRHKGRKRDKEVFWFLAETETLDVALSHEHRDHLWLDWEQALAQLTHDETRAVVQKAWEKIKASSQM
;
A
#
# COMPACT_ATOMS: atom_id res chain seq x y z
N MET A 1 -6.02 26.17 20.34
CA MET A 1 -4.79 25.77 19.61
C MET A 1 -5.14 24.63 18.67
N GLU A 2 -5.03 24.87 17.40
CA GLU A 2 -5.34 23.85 16.43
C GLU A 2 -4.25 22.78 16.39
N ARG A 3 -4.68 21.55 16.60
CA ARG A 3 -3.88 20.41 16.19
C ARG A 3 -3.94 20.35 14.68
N GLY A 4 -2.79 20.26 14.03
CA GLY A 4 -2.78 19.86 12.65
C GLY A 4 -3.51 18.53 12.53
N ALA A 5 -4.45 18.41 11.60
CA ALA A 5 -5.15 17.17 11.37
C ALA A 5 -4.15 16.08 10.94
N MET A 6 -4.35 14.87 11.47
CA MET A 6 -3.61 13.69 11.03
C MET A 6 -3.96 13.42 9.56
N GLU A 7 -2.96 13.35 8.69
CA GLU A 7 -3.18 12.90 7.32
C GLU A 7 -3.34 11.38 7.31
N THR A 8 -4.42 10.91 6.71
CA THR A 8 -4.70 9.48 6.63
C THR A 8 -4.64 9.01 5.19
N SER A 9 -3.87 7.97 4.95
CA SER A 9 -3.80 7.26 3.68
C SER A 9 -4.14 5.80 3.91
N CYS A 10 -4.52 5.12 2.83
CA CYS A 10 -4.72 3.68 2.84
C CYS A 10 -3.93 3.06 1.70
N GLY A 11 -3.35 1.90 1.97
CA GLY A 11 -2.57 1.18 1.00
C GLY A 11 -2.79 -0.31 1.08
N VAL A 12 -2.11 -1.05 0.22
CA VAL A 12 -2.37 -2.48 0.07
C VAL A 12 -1.11 -3.26 -0.27
N VAL A 13 -0.98 -4.43 0.36
CA VAL A 13 -0.10 -5.49 -0.11
C VAL A 13 -0.93 -6.27 -1.12
N LEU A 14 -0.67 -6.04 -2.40
CA LEU A 14 -1.43 -6.65 -3.49
C LEU A 14 -0.69 -7.86 -4.02
N VAL A 15 -1.34 -9.02 -3.94
CA VAL A 15 -0.73 -10.31 -4.24
C VAL A 15 -1.36 -10.93 -5.48
N ASN A 16 -0.51 -11.42 -6.38
CA ASN A 16 -0.91 -12.35 -7.44
C ASN A 16 -0.08 -13.61 -7.26
N ILE A 17 -0.71 -14.69 -6.82
CA ILE A 17 -0.06 -15.96 -6.49
C ILE A 17 1.07 -15.75 -5.47
N ASP A 18 2.33 -15.73 -5.90
CA ASP A 18 3.49 -15.55 -5.01
C ASP A 18 4.24 -14.24 -5.28
N SER A 19 3.61 -13.31 -5.99
CA SER A 19 4.23 -12.02 -6.29
C SER A 19 3.43 -10.86 -5.73
N ILE A 20 4.15 -9.78 -5.43
CA ILE A 20 3.61 -8.58 -4.82
C ILE A 20 3.91 -7.39 -5.71
N LEU A 21 2.94 -6.49 -5.83
CA LEU A 21 3.09 -5.28 -6.62
C LEU A 21 3.78 -4.17 -5.83
N LEU A 22 4.88 -3.67 -6.38
CA LEU A 22 5.54 -2.46 -5.91
C LEU A 22 5.48 -1.39 -6.99
N LEU A 23 5.36 -0.14 -6.56
CA LEU A 23 5.36 1.02 -7.45
C LEU A 23 6.57 1.90 -7.16
N GLN A 24 7.15 2.46 -8.21
CA GLN A 24 8.22 3.46 -8.07
C GLN A 24 7.62 4.86 -8.09
N TYR A 25 7.86 5.61 -7.04
CA TYR A 25 7.36 6.97 -6.88
C TYR A 25 8.29 7.99 -7.55
N PRO A 26 7.82 9.23 -7.81
CA PRO A 26 8.61 10.20 -8.58
C PRO A 26 10.00 10.48 -8.04
N GLN A 27 10.19 10.41 -6.72
CA GLN A 27 11.49 10.63 -6.08
C GLN A 27 12.43 9.42 -6.21
N GLY A 28 11.94 8.31 -6.77
CA GLY A 28 12.73 7.11 -7.01
C GLY A 28 12.57 5.98 -6.01
N HIS A 29 11.91 6.23 -4.87
CA HIS A 29 11.71 5.17 -3.88
C HIS A 29 10.65 4.16 -4.34
N TRP A 30 10.80 2.93 -3.88
CA TRP A 30 9.86 1.83 -4.13
C TRP A 30 9.00 1.59 -2.90
N ASP A 31 7.70 1.53 -3.10
CA ASP A 31 6.76 1.35 -2.02
C ASP A 31 5.51 0.61 -2.52
N LEU A 32 4.64 0.29 -1.57
CA LEU A 32 3.35 -0.31 -1.86
C LEU A 32 2.39 0.73 -2.46
N PRO A 33 1.38 0.31 -3.23
CA PRO A 33 0.32 1.23 -3.68
C PRO A 33 -0.42 1.83 -2.47
N LYS A 34 -0.64 3.13 -2.48
CA LYS A 34 -1.38 3.83 -1.42
C LYS A 34 -1.85 5.19 -1.90
N GLY A 35 -2.82 5.75 -1.21
CA GLY A 35 -3.26 7.11 -1.46
C GLY A 35 -4.12 7.67 -0.34
N HIS A 36 -4.39 8.96 -0.42
CA HIS A 36 -5.12 9.70 0.60
C HIS A 36 -6.59 9.32 0.66
N VAL A 37 -7.13 9.24 1.87
CA VAL A 37 -8.57 9.11 2.09
C VAL A 37 -9.25 10.40 1.64
N GLU A 38 -10.31 10.26 0.86
CA GLU A 38 -11.15 11.39 0.43
C GLU A 38 -12.50 11.33 1.14
N THR A 39 -13.15 12.50 1.27
CA THR A 39 -14.45 12.62 1.96
C THR A 39 -15.54 11.78 1.31
N THR A 40 -15.42 11.47 0.02
CA THR A 40 -16.35 10.63 -0.71
C THR A 40 -16.14 9.14 -0.51
N ASP A 41 -15.02 8.73 0.09
CA ASP A 41 -14.75 7.33 0.37
C ASP A 41 -15.60 6.87 1.56
N VAL A 42 -16.42 5.83 1.35
CA VAL A 42 -17.35 5.36 2.39
C VAL A 42 -16.63 4.63 3.53
N ASP A 43 -15.45 4.06 3.24
CA ASP A 43 -14.59 3.39 4.22
C ASP A 43 -13.16 3.32 3.67
N TYR A 44 -12.24 2.75 4.45
CA TYR A 44 -10.84 2.64 4.02
C TYR A 44 -10.64 1.65 2.88
N ILE A 45 -11.44 0.59 2.80
CA ILE A 45 -11.40 -0.34 1.66
C ILE A 45 -11.77 0.41 0.37
N ALA A 46 -12.77 1.29 0.42
CA ALA A 46 -13.14 2.12 -0.73
C ALA A 46 -11.98 3.01 -1.18
N THR A 47 -11.22 3.56 -0.24
CA THR A 47 -10.01 4.32 -0.56
C THR A 47 -8.99 3.48 -1.32
N VAL A 48 -8.73 2.26 -0.84
CA VAL A 48 -7.80 1.34 -1.50
C VAL A 48 -8.27 1.01 -2.91
N ARG A 49 -9.55 0.68 -3.07
CA ARG A 49 -10.11 0.35 -4.39
C ARG A 49 -9.97 1.51 -5.37
N ARG A 50 -10.32 2.71 -4.92
CA ARG A 50 -10.23 3.91 -5.77
C ARG A 50 -8.79 4.22 -6.16
N GLU A 51 -7.90 4.28 -5.18
CA GLU A 51 -6.48 4.59 -5.43
C GLU A 51 -5.82 3.57 -6.33
N LEU A 52 -6.07 2.29 -6.10
CA LEU A 52 -5.46 1.24 -6.91
C LEU A 52 -5.97 1.28 -8.36
N ALA A 53 -7.26 1.54 -8.54
CA ALA A 53 -7.84 1.71 -9.87
C ALA A 53 -7.21 2.90 -10.60
N GLU A 54 -7.03 4.03 -9.91
CA GLU A 54 -6.40 5.23 -10.48
C GLU A 54 -4.92 4.99 -10.79
N GLU A 55 -4.19 4.34 -9.91
CA GLU A 55 -2.74 4.15 -10.03
C GLU A 55 -2.36 3.03 -11.00
N THR A 56 -3.17 1.99 -11.13
CA THR A 56 -2.78 0.77 -11.85
C THR A 56 -3.83 0.23 -12.81
N GLY A 57 -5.07 0.68 -12.71
CA GLY A 57 -6.18 0.11 -13.48
C GLY A 57 -6.74 -1.20 -12.93
N ILE A 58 -6.18 -1.73 -11.84
CA ILE A 58 -6.62 -3.00 -11.27
C ILE A 58 -7.87 -2.80 -10.41
N THR A 59 -8.91 -3.59 -10.65
CA THR A 59 -10.20 -3.47 -9.94
C THR A 59 -10.69 -4.78 -9.33
N ASP A 60 -10.14 -5.91 -9.73
CA ASP A 60 -10.55 -7.23 -9.24
C ASP A 60 -9.80 -7.56 -7.95
N LEU A 61 -10.33 -7.13 -6.82
CA LEU A 61 -9.69 -7.29 -5.52
C LEU A 61 -10.49 -8.20 -4.60
N ILE A 62 -9.80 -9.15 -3.98
CA ILE A 62 -10.36 -9.97 -2.90
C ILE A 62 -9.52 -9.67 -1.65
N PHE A 63 -10.13 -9.00 -0.69
CA PHE A 63 -9.47 -8.59 0.54
C PHE A 63 -9.47 -9.69 1.59
N ASP A 64 -8.38 -9.76 2.36
CA ASP A 64 -8.33 -10.54 3.58
C ASP A 64 -8.95 -9.70 4.70
N ASP A 65 -10.12 -10.10 5.18
CA ASP A 65 -10.90 -9.33 6.15
C ASP A 65 -10.22 -9.18 7.52
N GLU A 66 -9.25 -10.02 7.80
CA GLU A 66 -8.57 -10.02 9.10
C GLU A 66 -7.24 -9.28 9.09
N PHE A 67 -6.79 -8.81 7.94
CA PHE A 67 -5.51 -8.11 7.86
C PHE A 67 -5.70 -6.60 7.78
N VAL A 68 -5.21 -5.91 8.79
CA VAL A 68 -5.02 -4.47 8.77
C VAL A 68 -3.81 -4.12 9.65
N GLU A 69 -2.92 -3.31 9.10
CA GLU A 69 -1.76 -2.80 9.83
C GLU A 69 -1.73 -1.28 9.72
N ARG A 70 -1.27 -0.63 10.76
CA ARG A 70 -1.16 0.82 10.78
C ARG A 70 0.30 1.22 10.97
N THR A 71 0.76 2.12 10.10
CA THR A 71 2.04 2.79 10.28
C THR A 71 1.79 4.28 10.45
N ALA A 72 2.65 4.93 11.23
CA ALA A 72 2.51 6.37 11.47
C ALA A 72 3.90 6.99 11.53
N TYR A 73 4.02 8.20 11.02
CA TYR A 73 5.26 8.95 11.08
C TYR A 73 5.00 10.44 11.06
N THR A 74 6.01 11.19 11.47
CA THR A 74 5.97 12.63 11.46
C THR A 74 6.99 13.13 10.45
N TYR A 75 6.63 14.11 9.66
CA TYR A 75 7.55 14.75 8.71
C TYR A 75 7.37 16.26 8.76
N ARG A 76 8.32 16.99 8.17
CA ARG A 76 8.22 18.44 8.06
C ARG A 76 7.89 18.83 6.63
N HIS A 77 6.92 19.72 6.50
CA HIS A 77 6.54 20.29 5.21
C HIS A 77 6.47 21.81 5.38
N LYS A 78 7.27 22.54 4.61
CA LYS A 78 7.34 24.03 4.70
C LYS A 78 7.59 24.51 6.13
N GLY A 79 8.49 23.83 6.86
CA GLY A 79 8.84 24.16 8.22
C GLY A 79 7.82 23.75 9.27
N ARG A 80 6.71 23.18 8.89
CA ARG A 80 5.67 22.70 9.81
C ARG A 80 5.73 21.21 10.01
N LYS A 81 5.51 20.80 11.25
CA LYS A 81 5.43 19.40 11.63
C LYS A 81 4.09 18.82 11.17
N ARG A 82 4.12 17.70 10.45
CA ARG A 82 2.94 17.00 9.96
C ARG A 82 2.95 15.56 10.45
N ASP A 83 1.81 15.09 10.91
CA ASP A 83 1.63 13.69 11.30
C ASP A 83 0.88 12.96 10.21
N LYS A 84 1.34 11.76 9.87
CA LYS A 84 0.73 10.93 8.86
C LYS A 84 0.55 9.51 9.36
N GLU A 85 -0.61 8.91 9.07
CA GLU A 85 -0.86 7.50 9.30
C GLU A 85 -1.27 6.83 8.00
N VAL A 86 -0.93 5.56 7.86
CA VAL A 86 -1.33 4.74 6.74
C VAL A 86 -1.92 3.44 7.26
N PHE A 87 -3.10 3.09 6.79
CA PHE A 87 -3.71 1.78 7.06
C PHE A 87 -3.44 0.88 5.86
N TRP A 88 -2.85 -0.28 6.13
CA TRP A 88 -2.42 -1.23 5.12
C TRP A 88 -3.30 -2.46 5.14
N PHE A 89 -3.80 -2.82 3.96
CA PHE A 89 -4.65 -3.97 3.76
C PHE A 89 -3.93 -5.03 2.94
N LEU A 90 -4.51 -6.21 2.86
CA LEU A 90 -4.00 -7.32 2.07
C LEU A 90 -5.08 -7.75 1.11
N ALA A 91 -4.76 -7.86 -0.17
CA ALA A 91 -5.71 -8.26 -1.20
C ALA A 91 -5.03 -9.10 -2.27
N GLU A 92 -5.83 -9.93 -2.92
CA GLU A 92 -5.41 -10.73 -4.06
C GLU A 92 -6.05 -10.19 -5.34
N THR A 93 -5.34 -10.33 -6.45
CA THR A 93 -5.83 -10.02 -7.79
C THR A 93 -5.40 -11.08 -8.77
N GLU A 94 -6.21 -11.30 -9.81
CA GLU A 94 -5.83 -12.13 -10.95
C GLU A 94 -5.20 -11.31 -12.08
N THR A 95 -5.20 -9.98 -11.96
CA THR A 95 -4.73 -9.06 -12.99
C THR A 95 -3.27 -8.71 -12.79
N LEU A 96 -2.42 -9.07 -13.75
CA LEU A 96 -1.00 -8.69 -13.77
C LEU A 96 -0.74 -7.41 -14.56
N ASP A 97 -1.61 -7.07 -15.51
CA ASP A 97 -1.44 -5.88 -16.34
C ASP A 97 -1.63 -4.62 -15.52
N VAL A 98 -0.62 -3.76 -15.54
CA VAL A 98 -0.64 -2.50 -14.81
C VAL A 98 -0.58 -1.35 -15.80
N ALA A 99 -1.61 -0.49 -15.76
CA ALA A 99 -1.65 0.76 -16.50
C ALA A 99 -1.30 1.89 -15.51
N LEU A 100 -0.01 2.22 -15.44
CA LEU A 100 0.47 3.21 -14.48
C LEU A 100 -0.09 4.60 -14.76
N SER A 101 -0.50 5.30 -13.70
CA SER A 101 -0.77 6.72 -13.78
C SER A 101 0.55 7.47 -13.97
N HIS A 102 0.47 8.71 -14.44
CA HIS A 102 1.66 9.54 -14.62
C HIS A 102 2.33 9.94 -13.29
N GLU A 103 1.72 9.63 -12.17
CA GLU A 103 2.28 9.87 -10.84
C GLU A 103 3.34 8.84 -10.42
N HIS A 104 3.46 7.74 -11.17
CA HIS A 104 4.41 6.68 -10.86
C HIS A 104 5.35 6.45 -12.05
N ARG A 105 6.61 6.12 -11.74
CA ARG A 105 7.65 5.94 -12.74
C ARG A 105 7.69 4.52 -13.32
N ASP A 106 7.41 3.52 -12.46
CA ASP A 106 7.53 2.11 -12.85
C ASP A 106 6.78 1.23 -11.86
N HIS A 107 6.65 -0.03 -12.20
CA HIS A 107 6.07 -1.04 -11.33
C HIS A 107 6.86 -2.35 -11.44
N LEU A 108 6.81 -3.16 -10.38
CA LEU A 108 7.40 -4.49 -10.36
C LEU A 108 6.47 -5.46 -9.66
N TRP A 109 6.35 -6.66 -10.22
CA TRP A 109 5.78 -7.79 -9.51
C TRP A 109 6.97 -8.64 -9.04
N LEU A 110 7.15 -8.74 -7.73
CA LEU A 110 8.30 -9.41 -7.13
C LEU A 110 7.83 -10.49 -6.15
N ASP A 111 8.61 -11.55 -6.00
CA ASP A 111 8.34 -12.52 -4.93
C ASP A 111 8.58 -11.85 -3.56
N TRP A 112 8.21 -12.54 -2.48
CA TRP A 112 8.25 -11.96 -1.15
C TRP A 112 9.66 -11.49 -0.73
N GLU A 113 10.67 -12.32 -0.99
CA GLU A 113 12.06 -11.97 -0.64
C GLU A 113 12.56 -10.80 -1.47
N GLN A 114 12.29 -10.83 -2.77
CA GLN A 114 12.68 -9.74 -3.68
C GLN A 114 11.97 -8.43 -3.31
N ALA A 115 10.68 -8.50 -2.97
CA ALA A 115 9.92 -7.33 -2.56
C ALA A 115 10.50 -6.70 -1.29
N LEU A 116 10.83 -7.53 -0.29
CA LEU A 116 11.45 -7.04 0.94
C LEU A 116 12.79 -6.36 0.66
N ALA A 117 13.58 -6.90 -0.27
CA ALA A 117 14.85 -6.30 -0.65
C ALA A 117 14.68 -4.99 -1.44
N GLN A 118 13.64 -4.91 -2.26
CA GLN A 118 13.40 -3.74 -3.13
C GLN A 118 12.79 -2.56 -2.41
N LEU A 119 11.94 -2.80 -1.40
CA LEU A 119 11.28 -1.73 -0.65
C LEU A 119 12.29 -0.78 -0.02
N THR A 120 12.01 0.51 -0.13
CA THR A 120 12.93 1.55 0.36
C THR A 120 12.81 1.76 1.87
N HIS A 121 11.62 1.59 2.44
CA HIS A 121 11.35 1.94 3.84
C HIS A 121 11.12 0.73 4.73
N ASP A 122 11.69 0.77 5.94
CA ASP A 122 11.57 -0.31 6.91
C ASP A 122 10.13 -0.51 7.38
N GLU A 123 9.34 0.55 7.45
CA GLU A 123 7.93 0.48 7.87
C GLU A 123 7.11 -0.42 6.95
N THR A 124 7.28 -0.26 5.63
CA THR A 124 6.56 -1.10 4.67
C THR A 124 7.14 -2.50 4.55
N ARG A 125 8.45 -2.67 4.79
CA ARG A 125 9.03 -4.01 4.91
C ARG A 125 8.37 -4.79 6.04
N ALA A 126 8.14 -4.14 7.18
CA ALA A 126 7.47 -4.78 8.31
C ALA A 126 6.04 -5.19 7.98
N VAL A 127 5.31 -4.34 7.25
CA VAL A 127 3.95 -4.64 6.79
C VAL A 127 3.94 -5.85 5.85
N VAL A 128 4.84 -5.87 4.87
CA VAL A 128 4.95 -6.97 3.90
C VAL A 128 5.35 -8.26 4.62
N GLN A 129 6.25 -8.19 5.58
CA GLN A 129 6.65 -9.36 6.37
C GLN A 129 5.45 -9.96 7.12
N LYS A 130 4.62 -9.13 7.73
CA LYS A 130 3.42 -9.59 8.43
C LYS A 130 2.40 -10.21 7.48
N ALA A 131 2.24 -9.63 6.29
CA ALA A 131 1.35 -10.19 5.27
C ALA A 131 1.84 -11.57 4.81
N TRP A 132 3.14 -11.70 4.59
CA TRP A 132 3.74 -12.98 4.20
C TRP A 132 3.53 -14.04 5.28
N GLU A 133 3.77 -13.69 6.54
CA GLU A 133 3.56 -14.61 7.67
C GLU A 133 2.10 -15.06 7.75
N LYS A 134 1.16 -14.14 7.55
CA LYS A 134 -0.26 -14.48 7.56
C LYS A 134 -0.63 -15.46 6.44
N ILE A 135 -0.13 -15.23 5.23
CA ILE A 135 -0.40 -16.11 4.10
C ILE A 135 0.21 -17.50 4.34
N LYS A 136 1.44 -17.57 4.83
CA LYS A 136 2.09 -18.83 5.16
C LYS A 136 1.30 -19.60 6.24
N ALA A 137 0.82 -18.92 7.25
CA ALA A 137 0.03 -19.55 8.31
C ALA A 137 -1.28 -20.10 7.76
N SER A 138 -1.96 -19.37 6.87
CA SER A 138 -3.21 -19.81 6.25
C SER A 138 -3.02 -21.04 5.35
N SER A 139 -1.88 -21.12 4.64
CA SER A 139 -1.62 -22.25 3.73
C SER A 139 -1.20 -23.52 4.45
N GLN A 140 -0.89 -23.45 5.74
CA GLN A 140 -0.53 -24.60 6.57
C GLN A 140 -1.73 -25.26 7.26
N MET A 141 -2.91 -24.71 7.10
CA MET A 141 -4.14 -25.25 7.69
C MET A 141 -4.78 -26.31 6.81
#